data_51f762bae26bc07cd2e2ed57d7e919fb
#
_entry.id   51f762bae26bc07cd2e2ed57d7e919fb
#
_cell.length_a   1.000
_cell.length_b   1.000
_cell.length_c   1.000
_cell.angle_alpha   90.00
_cell.angle_beta   90.00
_cell.angle_gamma   90.00
#
_symmetry.space_group_name_H-M   'P 1'
#
loop_
_entity.id
_entity.type
_entity.pdbx_description
1 polymer ?
#
loop_
_entity_poly.entity_id
_entity_poly.type
_entity_poly.pdbx_seq_one_letter_code
_entity_poly.pdbx_strand_id
1 'polypeptide(L)'
;EAKKMLGRTPGNIKAIRPLSEGVIADFQVTEKMLQHFIAKVHEKLFIKPSPRVLVCVPCRSTQVERRAIRESVLGAGARDVKLIEEPMAAAIGAGLPVEEASGNMVVDIGGGTSEIAILSLNGVVYSESVKIGGDKMDESITAWIRRNYGCVIGESSAEKIKYTIGCATAESEKVEMSITGRNLAEGIPETFTINSEQIFEA
;
A
#
# COMPACT_ATOMS: atom_id res chain seq x y z
N GLU A 1 -13.07 3.14 -5.30
CA GLU A 1 -13.42 3.57 -6.68
C GLU A 1 -12.27 4.33 -7.35
N ALA A 2 -11.62 5.30 -6.69
CA ALA A 2 -10.53 6.10 -7.27
C ALA A 2 -9.36 5.25 -7.80
N LYS A 3 -8.99 4.15 -7.14
CA LYS A 3 -7.95 3.22 -7.61
C LYS A 3 -8.28 2.65 -9.01
N LYS A 4 -9.56 2.35 -9.29
CA LYS A 4 -10.01 1.86 -10.60
C LYS A 4 -9.96 2.92 -11.70
N MET A 5 -9.86 4.19 -11.32
CA MET A 5 -9.82 5.34 -12.22
C MET A 5 -8.40 5.77 -12.58
N LEU A 6 -7.37 5.25 -11.90
CA LEU A 6 -5.97 5.55 -12.21
C LEU A 6 -5.67 5.22 -13.68
N GLY A 7 -5.14 6.19 -14.41
CA GLY A 7 -4.81 6.06 -15.84
C GLY A 7 -6.03 5.95 -16.80
N ARG A 8 -7.27 6.10 -16.30
CA ARG A 8 -8.51 5.96 -17.10
C ARG A 8 -9.42 7.19 -17.02
N THR A 9 -8.95 8.29 -16.43
CA THR A 9 -9.74 9.51 -16.29
C THR A 9 -9.61 10.41 -17.51
N PRO A 10 -10.68 11.14 -17.94
CA PRO A 10 -10.58 12.17 -18.96
C PRO A 10 -9.69 13.31 -18.51
N GLY A 11 -9.16 14.12 -19.46
CA GLY A 11 -8.09 15.08 -19.21
C GLY A 11 -8.35 16.17 -18.13
N ASN A 12 -9.61 16.40 -17.77
CA ASN A 12 -10.03 17.35 -16.73
C ASN A 12 -10.19 16.73 -15.33
N ILE A 13 -10.05 15.40 -15.21
CA ILE A 13 -10.15 14.67 -13.94
C ILE A 13 -8.84 13.93 -13.70
N LYS A 14 -8.28 14.04 -12.51
CA LYS A 14 -7.08 13.31 -12.11
C LYS A 14 -7.38 12.45 -10.90
N ALA A 15 -7.11 11.16 -11.01
CA ALA A 15 -7.00 10.29 -9.85
C ALA A 15 -5.59 10.43 -9.28
N ILE A 16 -5.47 10.83 -8.02
CA ILE A 16 -4.20 11.10 -7.35
C ILE A 16 -4.02 10.11 -6.21
N ARG A 17 -2.81 9.57 -6.05
CA ARG A 17 -2.37 8.86 -4.84
C ARG A 17 -1.73 9.87 -3.91
N PRO A 18 -2.40 10.28 -2.83
CA PRO A 18 -1.86 11.29 -1.92
C PRO A 18 -0.74 10.77 -1.02
N LEU A 19 -0.64 9.44 -0.89
CA LEU A 19 0.40 8.74 -0.13
C LEU A 19 1.21 7.85 -1.08
N SER A 20 2.53 7.88 -0.97
CA SER A 20 3.45 7.03 -1.74
C SER A 20 4.63 6.65 -0.87
N GLU A 21 5.07 5.40 -0.92
CA GLU A 21 6.24 4.90 -0.18
C GLU A 21 6.21 5.22 1.33
N GLY A 22 5.02 5.15 1.95
CA GLY A 22 4.83 5.44 3.38
C GLY A 22 4.86 6.92 3.76
N VAL A 23 4.96 7.85 2.80
CA VAL A 23 5.01 9.30 3.05
C VAL A 23 3.88 10.06 2.36
N ILE A 24 3.59 11.26 2.85
CA ILE A 24 2.63 12.17 2.22
C ILE A 24 3.27 12.76 0.96
N ALA A 25 2.75 12.40 -0.21
CA ALA A 25 3.16 12.94 -1.51
C ALA A 25 2.43 14.25 -1.84
N ASP A 26 1.17 14.37 -1.42
CA ASP A 26 0.36 15.59 -1.59
C ASP A 26 -0.39 15.88 -0.29
N PHE A 27 0.02 16.95 0.38
CA PHE A 27 -0.52 17.35 1.69
C PHE A 27 -1.99 17.76 1.60
N GLN A 28 -2.37 18.57 0.60
CA GLN A 28 -3.73 19.08 0.47
C GLN A 28 -4.72 17.98 0.13
N VAL A 29 -4.33 17.07 -0.77
CA VAL A 29 -5.18 15.93 -1.14
C VAL A 29 -5.30 14.95 0.02
N THR A 30 -4.21 14.71 0.78
CA THR A 30 -4.23 13.89 1.99
C THR A 30 -5.20 14.46 3.03
N GLU A 31 -5.13 15.76 3.31
CA GLU A 31 -6.03 16.41 4.27
C GLU A 31 -7.49 16.25 3.84
N LYS A 32 -7.82 16.53 2.57
CA LYS A 32 -9.18 16.36 2.02
C LYS A 32 -9.68 14.92 2.10
N MET A 33 -8.80 13.95 1.82
CA MET A 33 -9.12 12.53 1.95
C MET A 33 -9.44 12.16 3.40
N LEU A 34 -8.63 12.62 4.35
CA LEU A 34 -8.85 12.39 5.79
C LEU A 34 -10.13 13.07 6.28
N GLN A 35 -10.41 14.32 5.86
CA GLN A 35 -11.67 15.00 6.13
C GLN A 35 -12.87 14.19 5.67
N HIS A 36 -12.80 13.65 4.44
CA HIS A 36 -13.86 12.79 3.90
C HIS A 36 -14.06 11.53 4.74
N PHE A 37 -13.00 10.83 5.14
CA PHE A 37 -13.11 9.62 5.95
C PHE A 37 -13.66 9.92 7.35
N ILE A 38 -13.18 10.96 8.02
CA ILE A 38 -13.70 11.39 9.32
C ILE A 38 -15.19 11.74 9.21
N ALA A 39 -15.58 12.49 8.19
CA ALA A 39 -16.98 12.85 7.95
C ALA A 39 -17.84 11.61 7.70
N LYS A 40 -17.35 10.65 6.93
CA LYS A 40 -18.07 9.40 6.61
C LYS A 40 -18.29 8.51 7.84
N VAL A 41 -17.32 8.42 8.74
CA VAL A 41 -17.48 7.68 10.01
C VAL A 41 -18.58 8.29 10.88
N HIS A 42 -18.76 9.61 10.81
CA HIS A 42 -19.74 10.35 11.60
C HIS A 42 -21.01 10.74 10.82
N GLU A 43 -21.21 10.16 9.63
CA GLU A 43 -22.31 10.54 8.73
C GLU A 43 -23.70 10.41 9.37
N LYS A 44 -23.88 9.38 10.21
CA LYS A 44 -25.15 9.10 10.90
C LYS A 44 -25.36 9.91 12.19
N LEU A 45 -24.38 10.69 12.62
CA LEU A 45 -24.46 11.47 13.84
C LEU A 45 -25.04 12.86 13.54
N PHE A 46 -26.04 13.29 14.33
CA PHE A 46 -26.64 14.61 14.23
C PHE A 46 -25.64 15.73 14.57
N ILE A 47 -24.79 15.49 15.58
CA ILE A 47 -23.67 16.37 15.95
C ILE A 47 -22.39 15.69 15.54
N LYS A 48 -21.59 16.32 14.68
CA LYS A 48 -20.28 15.80 14.24
C LYS A 48 -19.21 16.15 15.28
N PRO A 49 -18.69 15.14 16.03
CA PRO A 49 -17.65 15.40 17.00
C PRO A 49 -16.30 15.62 16.32
N SER A 50 -15.39 16.35 16.99
CA SER A 50 -13.97 16.31 16.64
C SER A 50 -13.34 15.08 17.32
N PRO A 51 -12.96 14.03 16.57
CA PRO A 51 -12.49 12.78 17.14
C PRO A 51 -11.07 12.89 17.68
N ARG A 52 -10.70 11.96 18.59
CA ARG A 52 -9.32 11.56 18.77
C ARG A 52 -8.96 10.57 17.67
N VAL A 53 -7.81 10.74 17.05
CA VAL A 53 -7.38 9.88 15.94
C VAL A 53 -6.05 9.23 16.29
N LEU A 54 -5.99 7.90 16.14
CA LEU A 54 -4.76 7.15 16.17
C LEU A 54 -4.33 6.87 14.73
N VAL A 55 -3.08 7.18 14.41
CA VAL A 55 -2.52 7.03 13.05
C VAL A 55 -1.30 6.14 13.10
N CYS A 56 -1.25 5.13 12.24
CA CYS A 56 -0.07 4.31 12.04
C CYS A 56 0.97 5.10 11.22
N VAL A 57 2.23 4.94 11.59
CA VAL A 57 3.37 5.53 10.90
C VAL A 57 4.47 4.49 10.72
N PRO A 58 5.23 4.54 9.62
CA PRO A 58 6.39 3.68 9.46
C PRO A 58 7.41 3.87 10.58
N CYS A 59 8.07 2.79 11.02
CA CYS A 59 9.05 2.84 12.11
C CYS A 59 10.16 3.85 11.87
N ARG A 60 10.60 3.97 10.61
CA ARG A 60 11.70 4.88 10.22
C ARG A 60 11.24 6.25 9.73
N SER A 61 9.97 6.60 9.94
CA SER A 61 9.49 7.94 9.62
C SER A 61 10.25 9.00 10.41
N THR A 62 10.70 10.02 9.68
CA THR A 62 11.41 11.18 10.25
C THR A 62 10.49 12.03 11.11
N GLN A 63 11.07 12.86 11.99
CA GLN A 63 10.28 13.81 12.81
C GLN A 63 9.47 14.78 11.93
N VAL A 64 9.98 15.14 10.76
CA VAL A 64 9.28 16.02 9.81
C VAL A 64 8.06 15.31 9.24
N GLU A 65 8.19 14.05 8.80
CA GLU A 65 7.09 13.24 8.31
C GLU A 65 6.03 13.00 9.39
N ARG A 66 6.45 12.63 10.61
CA ARG A 66 5.55 12.44 11.77
C ARG A 66 4.77 13.73 12.08
N ARG A 67 5.42 14.88 12.00
CA ARG A 67 4.79 16.18 12.19
C ARG A 67 3.81 16.49 11.07
N ALA A 68 4.19 16.27 9.81
CA ALA A 68 3.32 16.47 8.64
C ALA A 68 2.04 15.63 8.73
N ILE A 69 2.15 14.35 9.12
CA ILE A 69 1.02 13.47 9.34
C ILE A 69 0.11 14.03 10.44
N ARG A 70 0.68 14.42 11.58
CA ARG A 70 -0.08 14.99 12.69
C ARG A 70 -0.84 16.26 12.28
N GLU A 71 -0.17 17.17 11.58
CA GLU A 71 -0.76 18.43 11.11
C GLU A 71 -1.88 18.18 10.09
N SER A 72 -1.72 17.23 9.16
CA SER A 72 -2.75 16.83 8.20
C SER A 72 -4.01 16.31 8.90
N VAL A 73 -3.85 15.50 9.93
CA VAL A 73 -4.98 14.89 10.65
C VAL A 73 -5.68 15.94 11.54
N LEU A 74 -4.94 16.86 12.16
CA LEU A 74 -5.52 17.99 12.88
C LEU A 74 -6.28 18.92 11.94
N GLY A 75 -5.70 19.27 10.77
CA GLY A 75 -6.35 20.05 9.72
C GLY A 75 -7.61 19.39 9.17
N ALA A 76 -7.65 18.06 9.17
CA ALA A 76 -8.84 17.28 8.81
C ALA A 76 -9.97 17.31 9.86
N GLY A 77 -9.76 17.94 11.04
CA GLY A 77 -10.79 18.14 12.07
C GLY A 77 -10.65 17.25 13.30
N ALA A 78 -9.56 16.52 13.46
CA ALA A 78 -9.28 15.81 14.69
C ALA A 78 -8.95 16.79 15.83
N ARG A 79 -9.38 16.48 17.07
CA ARG A 79 -9.03 17.28 18.26
C ARG A 79 -7.72 16.85 18.91
N ASP A 80 -7.32 15.62 18.69
CA ASP A 80 -6.09 15.03 19.24
C ASP A 80 -5.60 13.92 18.31
N VAL A 81 -4.28 13.82 18.15
CA VAL A 81 -3.65 12.83 17.28
C VAL A 81 -2.54 12.11 18.04
N LYS A 82 -2.66 10.80 18.10
CA LYS A 82 -1.62 9.90 18.58
C LYS A 82 -1.03 9.14 17.39
N LEU A 83 0.27 8.93 17.42
CA LEU A 83 0.97 8.13 16.43
C LEU A 83 1.37 6.80 17.06
N ILE A 84 1.24 5.72 16.30
CA ILE A 84 1.71 4.38 16.64
C ILE A 84 2.52 3.84 15.47
N GLU A 85 3.56 3.09 15.74
CA GLU A 85 4.36 2.46 14.69
C GLU A 85 3.60 1.28 14.06
N GLU A 86 3.67 1.18 12.72
CA GLU A 86 2.90 0.17 11.96
C GLU A 86 3.10 -1.25 12.48
N PRO A 87 4.34 -1.76 12.74
CA PRO A 87 4.52 -3.10 13.25
C PRO A 87 3.95 -3.31 14.66
N MET A 88 3.94 -2.28 15.50
CA MET A 88 3.32 -2.35 16.83
C MET A 88 1.80 -2.49 16.70
N ALA A 89 1.19 -1.71 15.83
CA ALA A 89 -0.24 -1.82 15.56
C ALA A 89 -0.60 -3.19 14.96
N ALA A 90 0.21 -3.70 14.04
CA ALA A 90 0.05 -5.02 13.44
C ALA A 90 0.17 -6.14 14.49
N ALA A 91 1.17 -6.06 15.37
CA ALA A 91 1.35 -7.02 16.47
C ALA A 91 0.16 -7.07 17.42
N ILE A 92 -0.34 -5.90 17.84
CA ILE A 92 -1.54 -5.79 18.69
C ILE A 92 -2.76 -6.38 17.96
N GLY A 93 -2.92 -6.05 16.68
CA GLY A 93 -4.02 -6.56 15.86
C GLY A 93 -3.98 -8.08 15.64
N ALA A 94 -2.78 -8.65 15.60
CA ALA A 94 -2.55 -10.10 15.53
C ALA A 94 -2.66 -10.81 16.88
N GLY A 95 -2.83 -10.07 17.97
CA GLY A 95 -2.92 -10.62 19.32
C GLY A 95 -1.58 -11.14 19.88
N LEU A 96 -0.46 -10.61 19.38
CA LEU A 96 0.86 -10.98 19.92
C LEU A 96 1.05 -10.41 21.33
N PRO A 97 1.72 -11.14 22.24
CA PRO A 97 1.94 -10.72 23.63
C PRO A 97 3.06 -9.68 23.71
N VAL A 98 2.85 -8.50 23.13
CA VAL A 98 3.86 -7.43 23.04
C VAL A 98 4.27 -6.84 24.40
N GLU A 99 3.45 -7.05 25.44
CA GLU A 99 3.72 -6.60 26.82
C GLU A 99 4.75 -7.47 27.55
N GLU A 100 4.93 -8.69 27.08
CA GLU A 100 5.84 -9.65 27.71
C GLU A 100 7.30 -9.39 27.36
N ALA A 101 8.22 -9.93 28.18
CA ALA A 101 9.66 -9.88 27.96
C ALA A 101 10.14 -10.91 26.91
N SER A 102 9.26 -11.32 26.01
CA SER A 102 9.55 -12.21 24.88
C SER A 102 9.67 -11.39 23.59
N GLY A 103 10.58 -11.79 22.70
CA GLY A 103 10.73 -11.17 21.39
C GLY A 103 9.61 -11.63 20.44
N ASN A 104 8.80 -10.71 19.96
CA ASN A 104 7.78 -10.96 18.93
C ASN A 104 8.22 -10.33 17.62
N MET A 105 8.34 -11.10 16.56
CA MET A 105 8.73 -10.60 15.23
C MET A 105 7.49 -10.37 14.37
N VAL A 106 7.43 -9.20 13.75
CA VAL A 106 6.41 -8.83 12.77
C VAL A 106 7.09 -8.50 11.44
N VAL A 107 6.52 -9.01 10.35
CA VAL A 107 6.85 -8.62 8.99
C VAL A 107 5.57 -8.08 8.37
N ASP A 108 5.55 -6.77 8.12
CA ASP A 108 4.42 -6.07 7.51
C ASP A 108 4.79 -5.68 6.08
N ILE A 109 4.07 -6.23 5.11
CA ILE A 109 4.30 -5.98 3.68
C ILE A 109 3.13 -5.16 3.14
N GLY A 110 3.33 -3.85 3.10
CA GLY A 110 2.36 -2.89 2.56
C GLY A 110 2.40 -2.74 1.04
N GLY A 111 1.71 -1.74 0.52
CA GLY A 111 1.77 -1.37 -0.89
C GLY A 111 3.10 -0.71 -1.27
N GLY A 112 3.57 0.25 -0.48
CA GLY A 112 4.77 1.04 -0.77
C GLY A 112 6.01 0.65 0.02
N THR A 113 5.84 0.04 1.20
CA THR A 113 6.92 -0.31 2.15
C THR A 113 6.74 -1.71 2.68
N SER A 114 7.85 -2.34 3.07
CA SER A 114 7.85 -3.54 3.91
C SER A 114 8.63 -3.23 5.19
N GLU A 115 8.04 -3.56 6.33
CA GLU A 115 8.61 -3.31 7.65
C GLU A 115 8.83 -4.62 8.41
N ILE A 116 9.98 -4.73 9.05
CA ILE A 116 10.33 -5.83 9.91
C ILE A 116 10.64 -5.25 11.27
N ALA A 117 10.01 -5.76 12.33
CA ALA A 117 10.28 -5.32 13.68
C ALA A 117 10.30 -6.48 14.67
N ILE A 118 11.13 -6.33 15.68
CA ILE A 118 11.13 -7.16 16.90
C ILE A 118 10.60 -6.30 18.04
N LEU A 119 9.54 -6.79 18.67
CA LEU A 119 8.80 -6.10 19.71
C LEU A 119 8.91 -6.86 21.03
N SER A 120 9.09 -6.14 22.14
CA SER A 120 9.10 -6.67 23.50
C SER A 120 8.79 -5.56 24.49
N LEU A 121 8.11 -5.87 25.60
CA LEU A 121 7.82 -4.93 26.69
C LEU A 121 7.20 -3.62 26.21
N ASN A 122 6.22 -3.70 25.29
CA ASN A 122 5.55 -2.56 24.64
C ASN A 122 6.48 -1.62 23.84
N GLY A 123 7.67 -2.08 23.47
CA GLY A 123 8.66 -1.30 22.73
C GLY A 123 9.13 -2.00 21.46
N VAL A 124 9.62 -1.20 20.52
CA VAL A 124 10.35 -1.67 19.36
C VAL A 124 11.81 -1.86 19.73
N VAL A 125 12.26 -3.12 19.76
CA VAL A 125 13.66 -3.47 20.09
C VAL A 125 14.57 -3.29 18.88
N TYR A 126 14.05 -3.71 17.72
CA TYR A 126 14.75 -3.57 16.43
C TYR A 126 13.70 -3.35 15.33
N SER A 127 14.02 -2.52 14.37
CA SER A 127 13.19 -2.35 13.19
C SER A 127 14.01 -2.03 11.95
N GLU A 128 13.53 -2.51 10.81
CA GLU A 128 14.04 -2.19 9.49
C GLU A 128 12.86 -1.89 8.58
N SER A 129 13.03 -0.94 7.66
CA SER A 129 12.01 -0.57 6.69
C SER A 129 12.65 -0.42 5.32
N VAL A 130 12.05 -1.06 4.32
CA VAL A 130 12.47 -0.97 2.93
C VAL A 130 11.34 -0.42 2.08
N LYS A 131 11.67 0.44 1.10
CA LYS A 131 10.71 1.02 0.15
C LYS A 131 10.40 0.04 -0.99
N ILE A 132 10.10 -1.19 -0.62
CA ILE A 132 9.68 -2.27 -1.51
C ILE A 132 8.41 -2.86 -0.92
N GLY A 133 7.36 -2.90 -1.72
CA GLY A 133 6.06 -3.45 -1.35
C GLY A 133 5.29 -3.88 -2.58
N GLY A 134 4.00 -4.09 -2.43
CA GLY A 134 3.12 -4.59 -3.49
C GLY A 134 3.16 -3.78 -4.78
N ASP A 135 3.32 -2.47 -4.69
CA ASP A 135 3.38 -1.59 -5.86
C ASP A 135 4.65 -1.84 -6.69
N LYS A 136 5.80 -2.10 -6.03
CA LYS A 136 7.05 -2.46 -6.73
C LYS A 136 6.97 -3.81 -7.40
N MET A 137 6.28 -4.77 -6.79
CA MET A 137 6.02 -6.07 -7.40
C MET A 137 5.15 -5.92 -8.66
N ASP A 138 4.12 -5.07 -8.62
CA ASP A 138 3.27 -4.78 -9.77
C ASP A 138 4.04 -4.07 -10.90
N GLU A 139 4.93 -3.13 -10.57
CA GLU A 139 5.84 -2.48 -11.52
C GLU A 139 6.78 -3.48 -12.18
N SER A 140 7.37 -4.41 -11.42
CA SER A 140 8.25 -5.47 -11.92
C SER A 140 7.53 -6.38 -12.90
N ILE A 141 6.33 -6.85 -12.56
CA ILE A 141 5.48 -7.67 -13.44
C ILE A 141 5.16 -6.90 -14.74
N THR A 142 4.78 -5.63 -14.64
CA THR A 142 4.49 -4.79 -15.81
C THR A 142 5.72 -4.64 -16.71
N ALA A 143 6.89 -4.40 -16.12
CA ALA A 143 8.14 -4.26 -16.86
C ALA A 143 8.57 -5.57 -17.51
N TRP A 144 8.37 -6.70 -16.82
CA TRP A 144 8.67 -8.04 -17.34
C TRP A 144 7.79 -8.37 -18.56
N ILE A 145 6.47 -8.14 -18.47
CA ILE A 145 5.53 -8.36 -19.57
C ILE A 145 5.87 -7.46 -20.76
N ARG A 146 6.17 -6.20 -20.52
CA ARG A 146 6.57 -5.27 -21.58
C ARG A 146 7.81 -5.77 -22.33
N ARG A 147 8.79 -6.31 -21.62
CA ARG A 147 10.06 -6.78 -22.17
C ARG A 147 9.90 -8.10 -22.96
N ASN A 148 9.11 -9.02 -22.44
CA ASN A 148 9.00 -10.38 -23.00
C ASN A 148 7.89 -10.53 -24.04
N TYR A 149 6.80 -9.77 -23.93
CA TYR A 149 5.64 -9.84 -24.81
C TYR A 149 5.42 -8.58 -25.66
N GLY A 150 6.19 -7.50 -25.45
CA GLY A 150 5.98 -6.25 -26.14
C GLY A 150 4.63 -5.58 -25.83
N CYS A 151 3.96 -5.99 -24.77
CA CYS A 151 2.64 -5.53 -24.37
C CYS A 151 2.67 -4.67 -23.11
N VAL A 152 1.78 -3.68 -23.04
CA VAL A 152 1.54 -2.90 -21.81
C VAL A 152 0.24 -3.34 -21.18
N ILE A 153 0.31 -3.61 -19.88
CA ILE A 153 -0.85 -3.90 -19.04
C ILE A 153 -1.09 -2.77 -18.04
N GLY A 154 -2.32 -2.62 -17.57
CA GLY A 154 -2.65 -1.67 -16.52
C GLY A 154 -2.28 -2.19 -15.13
N GLU A 155 -2.12 -1.28 -14.16
CA GLU A 155 -1.78 -1.57 -12.77
C GLU A 155 -2.73 -2.62 -12.14
N SER A 156 -4.03 -2.50 -12.38
CA SER A 156 -5.02 -3.48 -11.88
C SER A 156 -4.84 -4.88 -12.46
N SER A 157 -4.28 -4.99 -13.67
CA SER A 157 -3.96 -6.28 -14.27
C SER A 157 -2.71 -6.88 -13.68
N ALA A 158 -1.67 -6.07 -13.43
CA ALA A 158 -0.45 -6.50 -12.74
C ALA A 158 -0.76 -6.99 -11.32
N GLU A 159 -1.54 -6.23 -10.56
CA GLU A 159 -2.01 -6.63 -9.23
C GLU A 159 -2.79 -7.96 -9.27
N LYS A 160 -3.67 -8.15 -10.26
CA LYS A 160 -4.42 -9.40 -10.43
C LYS A 160 -3.47 -10.57 -10.73
N ILE A 161 -2.47 -10.38 -11.58
CA ILE A 161 -1.44 -11.40 -11.89
C ILE A 161 -0.70 -11.79 -10.60
N LYS A 162 -0.21 -10.79 -9.85
CA LYS A 162 0.48 -11.01 -8.57
C LYS A 162 -0.34 -11.89 -7.61
N TYR A 163 -1.62 -11.59 -7.42
CA TYR A 163 -2.48 -12.36 -6.52
C TYR A 163 -2.86 -13.74 -7.04
N THR A 164 -2.93 -13.92 -8.36
CA THR A 164 -3.44 -15.16 -8.96
C THR A 164 -2.34 -16.18 -9.19
N ILE A 165 -1.20 -15.74 -9.71
CA ILE A 165 -0.10 -16.62 -10.13
C ILE A 165 1.28 -16.16 -9.62
N GLY A 166 1.34 -15.10 -8.80
CA GLY A 166 2.57 -14.69 -8.15
C GLY A 166 3.09 -15.76 -7.20
N CYS A 167 4.38 -16.03 -7.25
CA CYS A 167 5.05 -16.96 -6.34
C CYS A 167 6.43 -16.41 -5.93
N ALA A 168 6.86 -16.79 -4.73
CA ALA A 168 8.15 -16.37 -4.15
C ALA A 168 9.18 -17.49 -4.15
N THR A 169 8.83 -18.68 -4.61
CA THR A 169 9.72 -19.85 -4.66
C THR A 169 9.61 -20.56 -6.00
N ALA A 170 10.73 -21.07 -6.51
CA ALA A 170 10.77 -21.80 -7.77
C ALA A 170 10.04 -23.17 -7.73
N GLU A 171 9.77 -23.69 -6.54
CA GLU A 171 9.12 -24.98 -6.32
C GLU A 171 7.58 -24.86 -6.27
N SER A 172 7.02 -23.66 -6.52
CA SER A 172 5.57 -23.44 -6.53
C SER A 172 4.90 -24.19 -7.68
N GLU A 173 3.66 -24.61 -7.46
CA GLU A 173 2.85 -25.25 -8.50
C GLU A 173 2.72 -24.33 -9.73
N LYS A 174 2.88 -24.90 -10.91
CA LYS A 174 2.75 -24.14 -12.16
C LYS A 174 1.30 -23.82 -12.45
N VAL A 175 0.93 -22.55 -12.27
CA VAL A 175 -0.40 -22.02 -12.56
C VAL A 175 -0.33 -21.12 -13.78
N GLU A 176 -1.29 -21.26 -14.68
CA GLU A 176 -1.39 -20.44 -15.89
C GLU A 176 -2.53 -19.43 -15.81
N MET A 177 -2.33 -18.28 -16.45
CA MET A 177 -3.32 -17.23 -16.52
C MET A 177 -3.29 -16.55 -17.89
N SER A 178 -4.47 -16.40 -18.50
CA SER A 178 -4.64 -15.62 -19.72
C SER A 178 -4.91 -14.15 -19.38
N ILE A 179 -4.18 -13.25 -20.03
CA ILE A 179 -4.28 -11.80 -19.84
C ILE A 179 -4.33 -11.09 -21.17
N THR A 180 -4.91 -9.88 -21.16
CA THR A 180 -4.96 -9.01 -22.33
C THR A 180 -4.16 -7.74 -22.05
N GLY A 181 -3.19 -7.44 -22.91
CA GLY A 181 -2.40 -6.22 -22.92
C GLY A 181 -2.59 -5.44 -24.22
N ARG A 182 -2.06 -4.22 -24.27
CA ARG A 182 -1.97 -3.45 -25.49
C ARG A 182 -0.61 -3.72 -26.14
N ASN A 183 -0.61 -4.32 -27.33
CA ASN A 183 0.61 -4.50 -28.12
C ASN A 183 1.19 -3.14 -28.51
N LEU A 184 2.48 -2.93 -28.24
CA LEU A 184 3.16 -1.66 -28.47
C LEU A 184 3.46 -1.40 -29.96
N ALA A 185 3.66 -2.45 -30.75
CA ALA A 185 3.95 -2.32 -32.19
C ALA A 185 2.68 -2.01 -32.98
N GLU A 186 1.60 -2.71 -32.69
CA GLU A 186 0.35 -2.63 -33.45
C GLU A 186 -0.69 -1.68 -32.84
N GLY A 187 -0.54 -1.36 -31.54
CA GLY A 187 -1.43 -0.47 -30.81
C GLY A 187 -2.80 -1.08 -30.45
N ILE A 188 -3.03 -2.36 -30.77
CA ILE A 188 -4.28 -3.10 -30.54
C ILE A 188 -4.19 -3.99 -29.29
N PRO A 189 -5.33 -4.40 -28.72
CA PRO A 189 -5.35 -5.41 -27.65
C PRO A 189 -4.88 -6.77 -28.16
N GLU A 190 -4.00 -7.42 -27.39
CA GLU A 190 -3.50 -8.77 -27.63
C GLU A 190 -3.68 -9.61 -26.38
N THR A 191 -4.12 -10.86 -26.54
CA THR A 191 -4.30 -11.81 -25.44
C THR A 191 -3.22 -12.88 -25.50
N PHE A 192 -2.57 -13.12 -24.38
CA PHE A 192 -1.50 -14.11 -24.25
C PHE A 192 -1.58 -14.82 -22.89
N THR A 193 -0.95 -15.98 -22.78
CA THR A 193 -0.91 -16.77 -21.55
C THR A 193 0.45 -16.65 -20.88
N ILE A 194 0.44 -16.47 -19.58
CA ILE A 194 1.62 -16.43 -18.71
C ILE A 194 1.46 -17.45 -17.58
N ASN A 195 2.55 -17.81 -16.93
CA ASN A 195 2.54 -18.78 -15.83
C ASN A 195 3.34 -18.29 -14.61
N SER A 196 3.18 -18.98 -13.50
CA SER A 196 3.83 -18.65 -12.22
C SER A 196 5.36 -18.66 -12.27
N GLU A 197 5.98 -19.55 -13.05
CA GLU A 197 7.44 -19.56 -13.23
C GLU A 197 7.95 -18.28 -13.87
N GLN A 198 7.24 -17.77 -14.87
CA GLN A 198 7.56 -16.52 -15.54
C GLN A 198 7.38 -15.31 -14.63
N ILE A 199 6.41 -15.33 -13.71
CA ILE A 199 6.18 -14.27 -12.74
C ILE A 199 7.17 -14.34 -11.57
N PHE A 200 7.68 -15.52 -11.25
CA PHE A 200 8.80 -15.67 -10.31
C PHE A 200 10.08 -14.97 -10.80
N GLU A 201 10.31 -14.93 -12.11
CA GLU A 201 11.45 -14.24 -12.72
C GLU A 201 11.29 -12.71 -12.76
N ALA A 202 10.06 -12.21 -12.58
CA ALA A 202 9.75 -10.79 -12.69
C ALA A 202 10.14 -9.99 -11.44
#